data_95eb09f9ac66ce3e2dc5a2f536ea45e0
#
_entry.id   95eb09f9ac66ce3e2dc5a2f536ea45e0
#
_cell.length_a   1.000
_cell.length_b   1.000
_cell.length_c   1.000
_cell.angle_alpha   90.00
_cell.angle_beta   90.00
_cell.angle_gamma   90.00
#
_symmetry.space_group_name_H-M   'P 1'
#
loop_
_entity.id
_entity.type
_entity.pdbx_description
1 polymer ?
#
loop_
_entity_poly.entity_id
_entity_poly.type
_entity_poly.pdbx_seq_one_letter_code
_entity_poly.pdbx_strand_id
1 'polypeptide(L)'
;MALLALGACATPFNADVSRFQELPAPQGQTFAIRAANPANAGGIEFGQYAALVAQELQKVGYVPASGDTADMTVSLDYAVDAGKERDILRRDPFYDPYWGFGSFYRPYIVRTRRGARYVMGFYDPFLYSGFNRPYDVDSFTVYTANLDLKIDRNGDGKRLFEGKAEAKSRSNKLPYLVPNLVEAMFTGFPGNGGETVRISVAPEEKR
;
A
#
# COMPACT_ATOMS: atom_id res chain seq x y z
N MET A 1 -12.09 33.47 23.25
CA MET A 1 -12.61 32.21 22.72
C MET A 1 -11.43 31.46 22.08
N ALA A 2 -10.91 30.43 22.77
CA ALA A 2 -9.80 29.61 22.23
C ALA A 2 -10.41 28.45 21.44
N LEU A 3 -10.23 28.44 20.11
CA LEU A 3 -10.54 27.28 19.28
C LEU A 3 -9.46 26.21 19.52
N LEU A 4 -9.84 25.16 20.23
CA LEU A 4 -9.07 23.93 20.29
C LEU A 4 -9.18 23.24 18.92
N ALA A 5 -8.13 23.34 18.11
CA ALA A 5 -7.97 22.54 16.90
C ALA A 5 -7.78 21.08 17.34
N LEU A 6 -8.82 20.26 17.22
CA LEU A 6 -8.71 18.80 17.31
C LEU A 6 -7.92 18.33 16.07
N GLY A 7 -6.62 18.19 16.21
CA GLY A 7 -5.79 17.49 15.21
C GLY A 7 -6.24 16.04 15.14
N ALA A 8 -7.02 15.69 14.11
CA ALA A 8 -7.30 14.30 13.78
C ALA A 8 -5.96 13.62 13.47
N CYS A 9 -5.54 12.66 14.30
CA CYS A 9 -4.39 11.80 14.03
C CYS A 9 -4.70 10.92 12.81
N ALA A 10 -4.51 11.47 11.61
CA ALA A 10 -4.58 10.69 10.40
C ALA A 10 -3.28 9.88 10.25
N THR A 11 -3.41 8.57 10.08
CA THR A 11 -2.25 7.69 9.91
C THR A 11 -1.61 7.93 8.54
N PRO A 12 -0.29 8.19 8.45
CA PRO A 12 0.37 8.38 7.18
C PRO A 12 0.31 7.09 6.33
N PHE A 13 0.24 7.27 5.02
CA PHE A 13 0.35 6.17 4.08
C PHE A 13 1.82 5.83 3.86
N ASN A 14 2.20 4.56 4.07
CA ASN A 14 3.58 4.10 3.90
C ASN A 14 3.69 3.16 2.71
N ALA A 15 4.64 3.44 1.83
CA ALA A 15 4.97 2.60 0.68
C ALA A 15 6.48 2.29 0.65
N ASP A 16 6.82 1.07 0.28
CA ASP A 16 8.19 0.66 -0.03
C ASP A 16 8.38 0.83 -1.55
N VAL A 17 9.31 1.71 -1.95
CA VAL A 17 9.54 2.09 -3.35
C VAL A 17 10.92 1.66 -3.77
N SER A 18 11.02 0.82 -4.79
CA SER A 18 12.26 0.43 -5.46
C SER A 18 12.33 1.03 -6.85
N ARG A 19 13.49 1.57 -7.22
CA ARG A 19 13.71 2.25 -8.49
C ARG A 19 15.03 1.85 -9.10
N PHE A 20 15.03 1.63 -10.43
CA PHE A 20 16.21 1.45 -11.25
C PHE A 20 16.11 2.44 -12.40
N GLN A 21 17.15 3.24 -12.65
CA GLN A 21 17.04 4.31 -13.62
C GLN A 21 18.34 4.54 -14.39
N GLU A 22 18.16 4.83 -15.68
CA GLU A 22 19.15 5.36 -16.61
C GLU A 22 18.54 6.52 -17.41
N LEU A 23 17.66 7.30 -16.74
CA LEU A 23 17.01 8.44 -17.36
C LEU A 23 18.03 9.54 -17.69
N PRO A 24 17.99 10.07 -18.93
CA PRO A 24 18.75 11.28 -19.23
C PRO A 24 18.19 12.49 -18.46
N ALA A 25 19.00 13.51 -18.25
CA ALA A 25 18.52 14.77 -17.70
C ALA A 25 17.35 15.31 -18.55
N PRO A 26 16.26 15.78 -17.94
CA PRO A 26 15.09 16.28 -18.68
C PRO A 26 15.47 17.48 -19.54
N GLN A 27 15.22 17.39 -20.85
CA GLN A 27 15.44 18.42 -21.86
C GLN A 27 14.24 18.59 -22.78
N GLY A 28 13.03 18.39 -22.22
CA GLY A 28 11.79 18.49 -22.98
C GLY A 28 11.41 17.23 -23.78
N GLN A 29 12.01 16.07 -23.46
CA GLN A 29 11.63 14.81 -24.10
C GLN A 29 10.13 14.53 -23.88
N THR A 30 9.51 14.02 -24.93
CA THR A 30 8.08 13.75 -24.95
C THR A 30 7.78 12.34 -24.46
N PHE A 31 6.63 12.17 -23.79
CA PHE A 31 6.18 10.85 -23.32
C PHE A 31 4.71 10.59 -23.60
N ALA A 32 4.37 9.31 -23.83
CA ALA A 32 3.01 8.81 -23.89
C ALA A 32 2.80 7.71 -22.84
N ILE A 33 1.64 7.72 -22.15
CA ILE A 33 1.34 6.73 -21.11
C ILE A 33 0.43 5.64 -21.70
N ARG A 34 0.78 4.38 -21.43
CA ARG A 34 0.01 3.19 -21.81
C ARG A 34 -0.26 2.30 -20.60
N ALA A 35 -1.40 1.62 -20.63
CA ALA A 35 -1.66 0.54 -19.69
C ALA A 35 -0.75 -0.65 -20.00
N ALA A 36 -0.01 -1.14 -19.01
CA ALA A 36 0.76 -2.37 -19.15
C ALA A 36 -0.16 -3.59 -19.19
N ASN A 37 -1.27 -3.56 -18.46
CA ASN A 37 -2.32 -4.56 -18.53
C ASN A 37 -3.37 -4.12 -19.59
N PRO A 38 -3.55 -4.89 -20.68
CA PRO A 38 -4.54 -4.55 -21.72
C PRO A 38 -5.97 -4.43 -21.21
N ALA A 39 -6.33 -5.11 -20.12
CA ALA A 39 -7.67 -5.03 -19.52
C ALA A 39 -7.99 -3.62 -18.99
N ASN A 40 -7.00 -2.82 -18.65
CA ASN A 40 -7.15 -1.46 -18.17
C ASN A 40 -7.11 -0.42 -19.30
N ALA A 41 -6.75 -0.83 -20.52
CA ALA A 41 -6.61 0.09 -21.64
C ALA A 41 -7.96 0.75 -22.01
N GLY A 42 -7.95 2.07 -22.15
CA GLY A 42 -9.15 2.84 -22.49
C GLY A 42 -10.17 3.01 -21.36
N GLY A 43 -9.90 2.48 -20.16
CA GLY A 43 -10.75 2.65 -19.00
C GLY A 43 -10.70 4.08 -18.43
N ILE A 44 -11.84 4.59 -17.92
CA ILE A 44 -11.92 5.91 -17.28
C ILE A 44 -11.00 5.95 -16.03
N GLU A 45 -11.00 4.89 -15.25
CA GLU A 45 -10.16 4.76 -14.05
C GLU A 45 -8.67 4.86 -14.41
N PHE A 46 -8.23 4.09 -15.41
CA PHE A 46 -6.86 4.16 -15.91
C PHE A 46 -6.49 5.58 -16.37
N GLY A 47 -7.41 6.25 -17.10
CA GLY A 47 -7.22 7.63 -17.57
C GLY A 47 -6.95 8.61 -16.44
N GLN A 48 -7.65 8.48 -15.30
CA GLN A 48 -7.44 9.32 -14.12
C GLN A 48 -6.05 9.06 -13.49
N TYR A 49 -5.64 7.82 -13.34
CA TYR A 49 -4.32 7.50 -12.75
C TYR A 49 -3.17 7.86 -13.70
N ALA A 50 -3.36 7.66 -15.01
CA ALA A 50 -2.41 8.12 -16.01
C ALA A 50 -2.23 9.65 -15.99
N ALA A 51 -3.31 10.40 -15.76
CA ALA A 51 -3.24 11.86 -15.60
C ALA A 51 -2.40 12.27 -14.38
N LEU A 52 -2.49 11.56 -13.24
CA LEU A 52 -1.64 11.81 -12.08
C LEU A 52 -0.17 11.59 -12.39
N VAL A 53 0.16 10.44 -13.03
CA VAL A 53 1.53 10.14 -13.46
C VAL A 53 2.04 11.20 -14.44
N ALA A 54 1.19 11.65 -15.39
CA ALA A 54 1.56 12.69 -16.34
C ALA A 54 1.88 14.02 -15.64
N GLN A 55 1.10 14.41 -14.64
CA GLN A 55 1.37 15.63 -13.85
C GLN A 55 2.72 15.56 -13.13
N GLU A 56 3.04 14.41 -12.53
CA GLU A 56 4.33 14.23 -11.86
C GLU A 56 5.51 14.27 -12.83
N LEU A 57 5.42 13.63 -13.99
CA LEU A 57 6.44 13.69 -15.03
C LEU A 57 6.63 15.11 -15.60
N GLN A 58 5.55 15.88 -15.73
CA GLN A 58 5.62 17.29 -16.15
C GLN A 58 6.35 18.15 -15.13
N LYS A 59 6.13 17.93 -13.83
CA LYS A 59 6.88 18.64 -12.76
C LYS A 59 8.39 18.39 -12.85
N VAL A 60 8.78 17.21 -13.32
CA VAL A 60 10.19 16.84 -13.53
C VAL A 60 10.77 17.48 -14.80
N GLY A 61 9.93 17.89 -15.77
CA GLY A 61 10.35 18.58 -17.00
C GLY A 61 10.14 17.79 -18.30
N TYR A 62 9.43 16.66 -18.25
CA TYR A 62 9.02 15.92 -19.44
C TYR A 62 7.72 16.48 -20.02
N VAL A 63 7.50 16.32 -21.33
CA VAL A 63 6.37 16.90 -22.05
C VAL A 63 5.39 15.78 -22.49
N PRO A 64 4.09 15.86 -22.17
CA PRO A 64 3.13 14.87 -22.63
C PRO A 64 2.94 14.99 -24.14
N ALA A 65 2.89 13.83 -24.83
CA ALA A 65 2.58 13.74 -26.24
C ALA A 65 1.52 12.66 -26.48
N SER A 66 0.90 12.72 -27.66
CA SER A 66 -0.11 11.75 -28.04
C SER A 66 0.45 10.71 -28.98
N GLY A 67 0.12 9.43 -28.75
CA GLY A 67 0.39 8.35 -29.66
C GLY A 67 1.87 7.96 -29.82
N ASP A 68 2.20 7.43 -31.01
CA ASP A 68 3.49 6.83 -31.31
C ASP A 68 4.60 7.85 -31.65
N THR A 69 4.31 9.15 -31.59
CA THR A 69 5.28 10.21 -31.87
C THR A 69 6.09 10.63 -30.64
N ALA A 70 5.77 10.12 -29.46
CA ALA A 70 6.51 10.40 -28.24
C ALA A 70 7.91 9.79 -28.26
N ASP A 71 8.90 10.44 -27.63
CA ASP A 71 10.25 9.91 -27.49
C ASP A 71 10.29 8.70 -26.53
N MET A 72 9.35 8.66 -25.57
CA MET A 72 9.28 7.62 -24.56
C MET A 72 7.87 7.10 -24.37
N THR A 73 7.77 5.80 -24.06
CA THR A 73 6.54 5.16 -23.61
C THR A 73 6.62 4.87 -22.12
N VAL A 74 5.62 5.34 -21.39
CA VAL A 74 5.45 5.08 -19.96
C VAL A 74 4.39 4.00 -19.79
N SER A 75 4.80 2.83 -19.37
CA SER A 75 3.90 1.70 -19.08
C SER A 75 3.52 1.73 -17.61
N LEU A 76 2.23 1.87 -17.31
CA LEU A 76 1.66 1.92 -15.96
C LEU A 76 0.83 0.68 -15.70
N ASP A 77 1.08 0.02 -14.58
CA ASP A 77 0.24 -1.05 -14.03
C ASP A 77 -0.03 -0.79 -12.54
N TYR A 78 -1.18 -1.24 -12.08
CA TYR A 78 -1.58 -1.16 -10.68
C TYR A 78 -2.50 -2.32 -10.32
N ALA A 79 -2.34 -2.82 -9.11
CA ALA A 79 -3.16 -3.92 -8.60
C ALA A 79 -3.27 -3.86 -7.08
N VAL A 80 -4.30 -4.53 -6.57
CA VAL A 80 -4.46 -4.84 -5.15
C VAL A 80 -4.77 -6.32 -5.03
N ASP A 81 -4.14 -6.99 -4.05
CA ASP A 81 -4.36 -8.42 -3.81
C ASP A 81 -5.73 -8.70 -3.15
N ALA A 82 -6.08 -9.98 -3.05
CA ALA A 82 -7.32 -10.42 -2.39
C ALA A 82 -7.32 -10.20 -0.86
N GLY A 83 -6.20 -9.76 -0.32
CA GLY A 83 -6.01 -9.54 1.10
C GLY A 83 -5.70 -10.82 1.90
N LYS A 84 -5.01 -10.62 3.02
CA LYS A 84 -4.69 -11.68 3.98
C LYS A 84 -5.28 -11.33 5.33
N GLU A 85 -6.07 -12.25 5.90
CA GLU A 85 -6.61 -12.09 7.25
C GLU A 85 -5.47 -12.18 8.28
N ARG A 86 -5.45 -11.23 9.21
CA ARG A 86 -4.53 -11.15 10.33
C ARG A 86 -5.31 -11.09 11.62
N ASP A 87 -4.95 -11.94 12.56
CA ASP A 87 -5.55 -11.98 13.89
C ASP A 87 -4.62 -11.31 14.89
N ILE A 88 -5.15 -10.37 15.67
CA ILE A 88 -4.47 -9.78 16.82
C ILE A 88 -5.18 -10.26 18.08
N LEU A 89 -4.41 -10.88 18.97
CA LEU A 89 -4.85 -11.18 20.33
C LEU A 89 -4.74 -9.90 21.15
N ARG A 90 -5.87 -9.29 21.52
CA ARG A 90 -5.88 -8.23 22.53
C ARG A 90 -5.67 -8.86 23.90
N ARG A 91 -4.60 -8.46 24.57
CA ARG A 91 -4.46 -8.73 26.00
C ARG A 91 -5.50 -7.89 26.74
N ASP A 92 -6.24 -8.53 27.63
CA ASP A 92 -7.09 -7.82 28.59
C ASP A 92 -6.18 -6.88 29.43
N PRO A 93 -6.42 -5.55 29.44
CA PRO A 93 -5.62 -4.62 30.23
C PRO A 93 -5.75 -4.85 31.74
N PHE A 94 -6.75 -5.62 32.20
CA PHE A 94 -6.95 -6.01 33.60
C PHE A 94 -6.27 -7.35 33.94
N TYR A 95 -5.53 -7.96 33.02
CA TYR A 95 -4.75 -9.16 33.30
C TYR A 95 -3.50 -8.79 34.09
N ASP A 96 -3.53 -8.99 35.39
CA ASP A 96 -2.38 -8.86 36.25
C ASP A 96 -1.65 -10.24 36.37
N PRO A 97 -0.44 -10.37 35.82
CA PRO A 97 0.35 -11.60 35.93
C PRO A 97 0.82 -11.89 37.34
N TYR A 98 0.68 -10.95 38.28
CA TYR A 98 1.18 -11.07 39.66
C TYR A 98 0.29 -11.98 40.54
N TRP A 99 -0.96 -12.25 40.17
CA TRP A 99 -1.89 -13.05 40.95
C TRP A 99 -1.81 -14.57 40.65
N GLY A 100 -0.70 -15.07 40.12
CA GLY A 100 -0.34 -16.50 40.10
C GLY A 100 -1.19 -17.42 39.20
N PHE A 101 -2.07 -16.89 38.37
CA PHE A 101 -2.93 -17.68 37.47
C PHE A 101 -2.30 -18.03 36.13
N GLY A 102 -1.06 -17.65 35.89
CA GLY A 102 -0.36 -17.82 34.61
C GLY A 102 -0.10 -19.26 34.16
N SER A 103 -0.19 -20.26 35.05
CA SER A 103 0.10 -21.66 34.70
C SER A 103 -1.08 -22.45 34.11
N PHE A 104 -2.27 -21.90 34.13
CA PHE A 104 -3.48 -22.56 33.64
C PHE A 104 -3.87 -22.15 32.20
N TYR A 105 -3.19 -21.17 31.59
CA TYR A 105 -3.46 -20.74 30.23
C TYR A 105 -2.58 -21.51 29.25
N ARG A 106 -3.21 -22.29 28.39
CA ARG A 106 -2.54 -22.97 27.29
C ARG A 106 -3.08 -22.49 25.95
N PRO A 107 -2.20 -22.14 24.99
CA PRO A 107 -2.64 -21.86 23.65
C PRO A 107 -3.09 -23.16 22.98
N TYR A 108 -4.24 -23.12 22.32
CA TYR A 108 -4.68 -24.20 21.43
C TYR A 108 -5.13 -23.63 20.10
N ILE A 109 -5.03 -24.47 19.07
CA ILE A 109 -5.36 -24.10 17.71
C ILE A 109 -6.80 -24.52 17.44
N VAL A 110 -7.68 -23.55 17.16
CA VAL A 110 -9.04 -23.81 16.67
C VAL A 110 -9.02 -23.72 15.15
N ARG A 111 -9.35 -24.83 14.48
CA ARG A 111 -9.52 -24.85 13.03
C ARG A 111 -10.96 -24.52 12.68
N THR A 112 -11.15 -23.44 11.93
CA THR A 112 -12.45 -23.05 11.38
C THR A 112 -12.44 -23.20 9.86
N ARG A 113 -13.60 -23.08 9.21
CA ARG A 113 -13.69 -23.06 7.74
C ARG A 113 -12.90 -21.90 7.09
N ARG A 114 -12.52 -20.87 7.87
CA ARG A 114 -11.77 -19.68 7.43
C ARG A 114 -10.29 -19.70 7.79
N GLY A 115 -9.78 -20.79 8.37
CA GLY A 115 -8.38 -20.94 8.75
C GLY A 115 -8.17 -21.42 10.19
N ALA A 116 -6.89 -21.53 10.58
CA ALA A 116 -6.50 -21.91 11.93
C ALA A 116 -6.27 -20.66 12.78
N ARG A 117 -6.85 -20.64 13.99
CA ARG A 117 -6.69 -19.54 14.95
C ARG A 117 -6.07 -20.05 16.24
N TYR A 118 -5.16 -19.27 16.79
CA TYR A 118 -4.63 -19.50 18.13
C TYR A 118 -5.59 -18.90 19.15
N VAL A 119 -6.09 -19.74 20.07
CA VAL A 119 -6.95 -19.31 21.17
C VAL A 119 -6.24 -19.68 22.47
N MET A 120 -6.10 -18.72 23.38
CA MET A 120 -5.64 -19.00 24.73
C MET A 120 -6.82 -19.45 25.57
N GLY A 121 -6.82 -20.68 26.01
CA GLY A 121 -7.88 -21.22 26.83
C GLY A 121 -7.42 -21.49 28.25
N PHE A 122 -8.28 -21.19 29.21
CA PHE A 122 -8.16 -21.59 30.59
C PHE A 122 -8.77 -22.98 30.76
N TYR A 123 -7.99 -23.94 31.16
CA TYR A 123 -8.49 -25.28 31.47
C TYR A 123 -8.62 -25.44 32.99
N ASP A 124 -9.75 -25.06 33.54
CA ASP A 124 -10.15 -25.45 34.87
C ASP A 124 -11.41 -26.29 34.78
N PRO A 125 -11.35 -27.57 35.10
CA PRO A 125 -12.49 -28.46 35.05
C PRO A 125 -13.59 -28.11 36.09
N PHE A 126 -13.28 -27.26 37.10
CA PHE A 126 -14.25 -26.84 38.12
C PHE A 126 -14.97 -25.52 37.76
N LEU A 127 -14.44 -24.70 36.87
CA LEU A 127 -15.01 -23.40 36.50
C LEU A 127 -15.72 -23.40 35.14
N TYR A 128 -15.99 -24.56 34.57
CA TYR A 128 -16.63 -24.66 33.25
C TYR A 128 -18.11 -24.23 33.23
N SER A 129 -18.64 -23.72 34.33
CA SER A 129 -19.99 -23.20 34.38
C SER A 129 -20.03 -21.67 34.41
N GLY A 130 -19.84 -21.02 33.31
CA GLY A 130 -20.44 -19.71 33.06
C GLY A 130 -19.62 -18.46 32.89
N PHE A 131 -18.30 -18.51 32.92
CA PHE A 131 -17.46 -17.34 32.67
C PHE A 131 -16.46 -17.50 31.50
N ASN A 132 -16.97 -17.98 30.38
CA ASN A 132 -16.28 -17.88 29.11
C ASN A 132 -16.35 -16.40 28.67
N ARG A 133 -15.41 -15.55 29.11
CA ARG A 133 -15.11 -14.33 28.37
C ARG A 133 -14.26 -14.76 27.18
N PRO A 134 -14.79 -14.70 25.95
CA PRO A 134 -13.96 -14.93 24.79
C PRO A 134 -12.89 -13.84 24.76
N TYR A 135 -11.60 -14.24 24.62
CA TYR A 135 -10.56 -13.29 24.28
C TYR A 135 -11.00 -12.58 23.01
N ASP A 136 -10.97 -11.27 23.04
CA ASP A 136 -11.25 -10.45 21.87
C ASP A 136 -10.14 -10.70 20.86
N VAL A 137 -10.42 -11.55 19.88
CA VAL A 137 -9.57 -11.75 18.72
C VAL A 137 -10.06 -10.77 17.66
N ASP A 138 -9.41 -9.62 17.56
CA ASP A 138 -9.64 -8.70 16.46
C ASP A 138 -9.01 -9.29 15.21
N SER A 139 -9.82 -9.68 14.24
CA SER A 139 -9.34 -10.03 12.90
C SER A 139 -9.51 -8.86 11.94
N PHE A 140 -8.48 -8.59 11.15
CA PHE A 140 -8.54 -7.59 10.10
C PHE A 140 -7.84 -8.10 8.84
N THR A 141 -8.32 -7.63 7.69
CA THR A 141 -7.72 -7.97 6.41
C THR A 141 -6.67 -6.94 6.05
N VAL A 142 -5.48 -7.40 5.67
CA VAL A 142 -4.40 -6.58 5.10
C VAL A 142 -4.31 -6.86 3.61
N TYR A 143 -4.42 -5.83 2.82
CA TYR A 143 -4.27 -5.84 1.37
C TYR A 143 -2.88 -5.33 1.02
N THR A 144 -2.28 -5.90 -0.03
CA THR A 144 -1.05 -5.41 -0.64
C THR A 144 -1.42 -4.74 -1.96
N ALA A 145 -1.14 -3.45 -2.05
CA ALA A 145 -1.31 -2.67 -3.27
C ALA A 145 0.04 -2.47 -3.95
N ASN A 146 0.08 -2.61 -5.25
CA ASN A 146 1.27 -2.44 -6.09
C ASN A 146 0.99 -1.42 -7.19
N LEU A 147 2.04 -0.64 -7.52
CA LEU A 147 2.09 0.21 -8.69
C LEU A 147 3.44 -0.02 -9.37
N ASP A 148 3.41 -0.43 -10.63
CA ASP A 148 4.57 -0.65 -11.46
C ASP A 148 4.63 0.43 -12.55
N LEU A 149 5.77 1.11 -12.66
CA LEU A 149 6.02 2.16 -13.63
C LEU A 149 7.28 1.84 -14.43
N LYS A 150 7.16 1.76 -15.74
CA LYS A 150 8.27 1.50 -16.64
C LYS A 150 8.33 2.56 -17.71
N ILE A 151 9.53 3.04 -18.05
CA ILE A 151 9.74 4.04 -19.10
C ILE A 151 10.73 3.46 -20.11
N ASP A 152 10.27 3.32 -21.34
CA ASP A 152 11.05 2.81 -22.46
C ASP A 152 11.26 3.92 -23.48
N ARG A 153 12.46 4.01 -24.07
CA ARG A 153 12.75 4.88 -25.20
C ARG A 153 12.18 4.25 -26.47
N ASN A 154 11.40 5.02 -27.24
CA ASN A 154 10.75 4.48 -28.43
C ASN A 154 11.71 4.21 -29.59
N GLY A 155 12.84 4.97 -29.69
CA GLY A 155 13.77 4.84 -30.80
C GLY A 155 14.54 3.52 -30.87
N ASP A 156 14.89 2.96 -29.71
CA ASP A 156 15.72 1.74 -29.59
C ASP A 156 15.09 0.69 -28.65
N GLY A 157 13.94 1.00 -28.03
CA GLY A 157 13.28 0.12 -27.08
C GLY A 157 14.01 -0.05 -25.74
N LYS A 158 15.04 0.80 -25.48
CA LYS A 158 15.83 0.70 -24.26
C LYS A 158 15.00 1.09 -23.03
N ARG A 159 15.03 0.25 -21.98
CA ARG A 159 14.47 0.58 -20.66
C ARG A 159 15.28 1.68 -20.00
N LEU A 160 14.63 2.81 -19.70
CA LEU A 160 15.24 3.97 -19.05
C LEU A 160 14.91 4.05 -17.57
N PHE A 161 13.74 3.53 -17.16
CA PHE A 161 13.29 3.53 -15.79
C PHE A 161 12.42 2.31 -15.50
N GLU A 162 12.61 1.75 -14.33
CA GLU A 162 11.75 0.73 -13.76
C GLU A 162 11.56 1.02 -12.27
N GLY A 163 10.31 1.29 -11.88
CA GLY A 163 9.93 1.57 -10.51
C GLY A 163 8.80 0.69 -10.05
N LYS A 164 8.87 0.22 -8.81
CA LYS A 164 7.81 -0.50 -8.13
C LYS A 164 7.54 0.16 -6.78
N ALA A 165 6.28 0.52 -6.52
CA ALA A 165 5.81 0.94 -5.22
C ALA A 165 4.87 -0.11 -4.66
N GLU A 166 5.09 -0.52 -3.41
CA GLU A 166 4.26 -1.50 -2.70
C GLU A 166 3.81 -0.93 -1.36
N ALA A 167 2.52 -1.04 -1.06
CA ALA A 167 1.97 -0.60 0.23
C ALA A 167 1.05 -1.66 0.84
N LYS A 168 1.08 -1.77 2.17
CA LYS A 168 0.16 -2.59 2.95
C LYS A 168 -0.92 -1.70 3.55
N SER A 169 -2.19 -2.03 3.29
CA SER A 169 -3.34 -1.24 3.71
C SER A 169 -4.46 -2.11 4.26
N ARG A 170 -5.30 -1.53 5.12
CA ARG A 170 -6.58 -2.14 5.52
C ARG A 170 -7.70 -1.85 4.51
N SER A 171 -7.45 -0.95 3.57
CA SER A 171 -8.36 -0.64 2.47
C SER A 171 -7.89 -1.30 1.19
N ASN A 172 -8.82 -1.81 0.39
CA ASN A 172 -8.60 -2.31 -0.97
C ASN A 172 -9.08 -1.34 -2.05
N LYS A 173 -9.41 -0.10 -1.67
CA LYS A 173 -9.97 0.89 -2.60
C LYS A 173 -8.87 1.51 -3.46
N LEU A 174 -8.83 1.17 -4.74
CA LEU A 174 -7.88 1.73 -5.72
C LEU A 174 -7.89 3.27 -5.77
N PRO A 175 -9.03 3.96 -5.71
CA PRO A 175 -9.06 5.44 -5.69
C PRO A 175 -8.34 6.08 -4.49
N TYR A 176 -8.13 5.33 -3.42
CA TYR A 176 -7.31 5.76 -2.29
C TYR A 176 -5.86 5.30 -2.44
N LEU A 177 -5.64 4.07 -2.88
CA LEU A 177 -4.31 3.45 -2.89
C LEU A 177 -3.42 3.98 -4.01
N VAL A 178 -3.96 4.10 -5.24
CA VAL A 178 -3.15 4.43 -6.43
C VAL A 178 -2.62 5.86 -6.38
N PRO A 179 -3.39 6.91 -6.04
CA PRO A 179 -2.83 8.26 -5.90
C PRO A 179 -1.67 8.34 -4.90
N ASN A 180 -1.81 7.69 -3.73
CA ASN A 180 -0.76 7.65 -2.72
C ASN A 180 0.49 6.87 -3.19
N LEU A 181 0.30 5.78 -3.96
CA LEU A 181 1.42 5.05 -4.57
C LEU A 181 2.13 5.86 -5.65
N VAL A 182 1.39 6.65 -6.44
CA VAL A 182 1.97 7.59 -7.42
C VAL A 182 2.79 8.64 -6.70
N GLU A 183 2.24 9.30 -5.67
CA GLU A 183 2.97 10.29 -4.88
C GLU A 183 4.25 9.69 -4.25
N ALA A 184 4.16 8.50 -3.68
CA ALA A 184 5.32 7.79 -3.15
C ALA A 184 6.35 7.48 -4.25
N MET A 185 5.91 7.02 -5.44
CA MET A 185 6.78 6.72 -6.58
C MET A 185 7.56 7.95 -7.03
N PHE A 186 6.95 9.14 -7.01
CA PHE A 186 7.56 10.38 -7.50
C PHE A 186 8.24 11.21 -6.41
N THR A 187 8.07 10.87 -5.13
CA THR A 187 8.82 11.52 -4.04
C THR A 187 10.32 11.27 -4.19
N GLY A 188 11.09 12.32 -4.51
CA GLY A 188 12.53 12.23 -4.79
C GLY A 188 12.88 11.54 -6.12
N PHE A 189 11.95 11.55 -7.09
CA PHE A 189 12.19 10.99 -8.44
C PHE A 189 13.30 11.75 -9.19
N PRO A 190 14.16 11.07 -9.97
CA PRO A 190 14.16 9.62 -10.27
C PRO A 190 14.81 8.75 -9.18
N GLY A 191 15.46 9.34 -8.18
CA GLY A 191 16.16 8.66 -7.10
C GLY A 191 17.49 8.02 -7.50
N ASN A 192 18.10 7.28 -6.56
CA ASN A 192 19.28 6.48 -6.83
C ASN A 192 18.85 5.10 -7.35
N GLY A 193 19.51 4.61 -8.41
CA GLY A 193 19.20 3.29 -8.98
C GLY A 193 19.59 2.16 -8.02
N GLY A 194 18.70 1.16 -7.88
CA GLY A 194 18.95 -0.07 -7.12
C GLY A 194 18.67 0.01 -5.62
N GLU A 195 18.00 1.06 -5.16
CA GLU A 195 17.64 1.25 -3.75
C GLU A 195 16.14 1.04 -3.52
N THR A 196 15.80 0.43 -2.38
CA THR A 196 14.41 0.39 -1.89
C THR A 196 14.27 1.32 -0.70
N VAL A 197 13.43 2.34 -0.85
CA VAL A 197 13.21 3.38 0.16
C VAL A 197 11.79 3.31 0.67
N ARG A 198 11.60 3.43 1.98
CA ARG A 198 10.27 3.60 2.57
C ARG A 198 9.88 5.06 2.55
N ILE A 199 8.79 5.35 1.84
CA ILE A 199 8.21 6.67 1.71
C ILE A 199 6.95 6.75 2.55
N SER A 200 6.83 7.82 3.35
CA SER A 200 5.61 8.14 4.11
C SER A 200 4.92 9.32 3.44
N VAL A 201 3.73 9.07 2.91
CA VAL A 201 2.88 10.10 2.31
C VAL A 201 1.99 10.69 3.40
N ALA A 202 1.93 12.01 3.48
CA ALA A 202 1.09 12.70 4.44
C ALA A 202 -0.39 12.41 4.13
N PRO A 203 -1.27 12.28 5.15
CA PRO A 203 -2.70 12.13 4.91
C PRO A 203 -3.24 13.38 4.21
N GLU A 204 -4.12 13.20 3.21
CA GLU A 204 -4.84 14.33 2.64
C GLU A 204 -5.65 15.04 3.73
N GLU A 205 -5.46 16.35 3.87
CA GLU A 205 -6.35 17.16 4.70
C GLU A 205 -7.77 17.08 4.11
N LYS A 206 -8.70 16.53 4.89
CA LYS A 206 -10.12 16.54 4.50
C LYS A 206 -10.58 18.00 4.41
N ARG A 207 -10.77 18.47 3.17
CA ARG A 207 -11.48 19.71 2.88
C ARG A 207 -12.97 19.59 3.19
#